data_f6d5546470f5ea7af5bf3ec949a73c20
#
_entry.id   f6d5546470f5ea7af5bf3ec949a73c20
#
_cell.length_a   1.000
_cell.length_b   1.000
_cell.length_c   1.000
_cell.angle_alpha   90.00
_cell.angle_beta   90.00
_cell.angle_gamma   90.00
#
_symmetry.space_group_name_H-M   'P 1'
#
loop_
_entity.id
_entity.type
_entity.pdbx_description
1 polymer ?
#
loop_
_entity_poly.entity_id
_entity_poly.type
_entity_poly.pdbx_seq_one_letter_code
_entity_poly.pdbx_strand_id
1 'polypeptide(L)'
;SGGALNLLKCFWYGIHWSYTPTGIARMCKIHADDPSIDVSHGADPAQTQSIKRVEVTKGMRTLGVRLAPDGNDFDEFQHRMEEATTIRDCLKTSPLNREHVAIGFRAIWQMKLKYCLGATCFTKKHCDKIQARFLPTFLSKMGINRTTATAVRHGPASLGGMQVPNLETEQAVEHAKLMVSHLRKDDEIGRMLQTSIEHLQLQAGTSWAVLSQPGTKARKYVDRCYASTTWEFLDKIGIHIRMEPTTWMQPQRVGDRFIMDDVAKLSGIKPIDLVYVQRVRLFLGVTTLADISSSDGKTLCDWALTVNENPRKPVFQFPRQERPTAPYVIATWQRIIRLCYAPVETTVLERPMGKWYKGCINQVWDTVVDPTNNIVYMWINGQVRTYTRRRRHRRQYRFVQVLTESAFPCGCVPISGQLQCAIFHADGYSKM
;
A
#
# COMPACT_ATOMS: atom_id res chain seq x y z
N SER A 1 -41.39 12.82 -6.11
CA SER A 1 -41.25 12.50 -7.54
C SER A 1 -40.26 11.35 -7.67
N GLY A 2 -40.77 10.12 -7.82
CA GLY A 2 -39.95 8.91 -8.02
C GLY A 2 -39.36 8.90 -9.42
N GLY A 3 -38.07 9.06 -9.55
CA GLY A 3 -37.38 8.81 -10.81
C GLY A 3 -37.41 7.32 -11.13
N ALA A 4 -37.75 6.93 -12.35
CA ALA A 4 -37.68 5.54 -12.79
C ALA A 4 -36.21 5.16 -13.04
N LEU A 5 -35.77 4.07 -12.43
CA LEU A 5 -34.43 3.48 -12.70
C LEU A 5 -34.42 2.87 -14.12
N ASN A 6 -33.44 3.26 -14.93
CA ASN A 6 -33.21 2.57 -16.18
C ASN A 6 -32.38 1.30 -15.91
N LEU A 7 -33.04 0.18 -15.71
CA LEU A 7 -32.45 -1.10 -15.31
C LEU A 7 -31.45 -1.63 -16.32
N LEU A 8 -31.55 -1.27 -17.61
CA LEU A 8 -30.57 -1.62 -18.63
C LEU A 8 -29.21 -0.95 -18.40
N LYS A 9 -29.17 0.15 -17.63
CA LYS A 9 -27.94 0.86 -17.25
C LYS A 9 -27.48 0.52 -15.83
N CYS A 10 -28.25 -0.27 -15.09
CA CYS A 10 -27.89 -0.71 -13.76
C CYS A 10 -27.03 -1.97 -13.81
N PHE A 11 -26.09 -2.06 -12.91
CA PHE A 11 -25.26 -3.23 -12.71
C PHE A 11 -24.78 -3.26 -11.25
N TRP A 12 -24.29 -4.40 -10.81
CA TRP A 12 -23.69 -4.54 -9.49
C TRP A 12 -22.50 -5.48 -9.52
N TYR A 13 -21.64 -5.37 -8.51
CA TYR A 13 -20.48 -6.22 -8.30
C TYR A 13 -20.59 -6.93 -6.95
N GLY A 14 -20.34 -8.24 -6.94
CA GLY A 14 -20.09 -8.98 -5.70
C GLY A 14 -18.58 -9.07 -5.48
N ILE A 15 -18.10 -8.59 -4.35
CA ILE A 15 -16.67 -8.60 -4.03
C ILE A 15 -16.39 -9.68 -3.00
N HIS A 16 -15.66 -10.71 -3.42
CA HIS A 16 -15.16 -11.79 -2.57
C HIS A 16 -13.63 -11.85 -2.67
N TRP A 17 -13.00 -12.23 -1.57
CA TRP A 17 -11.55 -12.29 -1.50
C TRP A 17 -11.06 -13.72 -1.33
N SER A 18 -9.98 -14.06 -2.05
CA SER A 18 -9.18 -15.26 -1.84
C SER A 18 -7.71 -14.90 -1.69
N TYR A 19 -6.91 -15.84 -1.20
CA TYR A 19 -5.49 -15.63 -0.98
C TYR A 19 -4.66 -16.65 -1.76
N THR A 20 -3.56 -16.18 -2.33
CA THR A 20 -2.58 -17.04 -2.97
C THR A 20 -1.70 -17.76 -1.94
N PRO A 21 -0.98 -18.83 -2.31
CA PRO A 21 0.01 -19.46 -1.42
C PRO A 21 1.09 -18.50 -0.89
N THR A 22 1.32 -17.39 -1.59
CA THR A 22 2.25 -16.33 -1.15
C THR A 22 1.62 -15.27 -0.26
N GLY A 23 0.35 -15.44 0.15
CA GLY A 23 -0.39 -14.50 1.02
C GLY A 23 -0.93 -13.26 0.30
N ILE A 24 -1.00 -13.23 -1.02
CA ILE A 24 -1.54 -12.10 -1.78
C ILE A 24 -3.06 -12.21 -1.86
N ALA A 25 -3.77 -11.17 -1.42
CA ALA A 25 -5.22 -11.07 -1.58
C ALA A 25 -5.58 -10.86 -3.06
N ARG A 26 -6.62 -11.55 -3.52
CA ARG A 26 -7.20 -11.40 -4.86
C ARG A 26 -8.71 -11.41 -4.77
N MET A 27 -9.36 -10.65 -5.64
CA MET A 27 -10.81 -10.73 -5.81
C MET A 27 -11.18 -11.99 -6.58
N CYS A 28 -12.19 -12.71 -6.08
CA CYS A 28 -12.71 -13.91 -6.73
C CYS A 28 -13.59 -13.54 -7.93
N LYS A 29 -13.65 -14.46 -8.89
CA LYS A 29 -14.63 -14.40 -9.98
C LYS A 29 -16.04 -14.67 -9.47
N ILE A 30 -17.04 -14.40 -10.31
CA ILE A 30 -18.45 -14.77 -10.08
C ILE A 30 -18.56 -16.28 -9.90
N HIS A 31 -19.30 -16.70 -8.87
CA HIS A 31 -19.71 -18.07 -8.65
C HIS A 31 -21.16 -18.26 -9.12
N ALA A 32 -21.51 -19.49 -9.53
CA ALA A 32 -22.86 -19.81 -10.01
C ALA A 32 -23.94 -19.58 -8.95
N ASP A 33 -23.58 -19.77 -7.66
CA ASP A 33 -24.48 -19.64 -6.52
C ASP A 33 -24.62 -18.18 -6.01
N ASP A 34 -24.04 -17.22 -6.70
CA ASP A 34 -24.13 -15.84 -6.30
C ASP A 34 -25.57 -15.31 -6.50
N PRO A 35 -26.18 -14.63 -5.51
CA PRO A 35 -27.54 -14.18 -5.59
C PRO A 35 -27.77 -13.15 -6.71
N SER A 36 -28.92 -13.18 -7.35
CA SER A 36 -29.39 -12.09 -8.21
C SER A 36 -29.97 -10.95 -7.37
N ILE A 37 -29.87 -9.73 -7.88
CA ILE A 37 -30.57 -8.58 -7.30
C ILE A 37 -31.76 -8.27 -8.20
N ASP A 38 -32.94 -8.53 -7.68
CA ASP A 38 -34.18 -8.26 -8.39
C ASP A 38 -34.81 -6.97 -7.86
N VAL A 39 -35.21 -6.10 -8.75
CA VAL A 39 -35.83 -4.81 -8.43
C VAL A 39 -37.18 -4.76 -9.04
N SER A 40 -38.21 -4.36 -8.26
CA SER A 40 -39.56 -4.14 -8.75
C SER A 40 -39.56 -2.99 -9.76
N HIS A 41 -40.26 -3.19 -10.88
CA HIS A 41 -40.32 -2.22 -11.97
C HIS A 41 -41.76 -1.65 -12.11
N GLY A 42 -41.84 -0.33 -11.97
CA GLY A 42 -43.14 0.36 -12.11
C GLY A 42 -43.99 0.37 -10.85
N ALA A 43 -45.32 0.56 -11.04
CA ALA A 43 -46.29 0.63 -9.96
C ALA A 43 -46.74 -0.77 -9.46
N ASP A 44 -46.37 -1.83 -10.18
CA ASP A 44 -46.75 -3.20 -9.84
C ASP A 44 -45.55 -3.93 -9.16
N PRO A 45 -45.65 -4.21 -7.85
CA PRO A 45 -44.60 -4.92 -7.10
C PRO A 45 -44.32 -6.33 -7.60
N ALA A 46 -45.24 -6.93 -8.36
CA ALA A 46 -45.09 -8.28 -8.92
C ALA A 46 -44.17 -8.31 -10.16
N GLN A 47 -43.96 -7.17 -10.79
CA GLN A 47 -43.01 -7.07 -11.91
C GLN A 47 -41.61 -6.81 -11.40
N THR A 48 -40.82 -7.87 -11.28
CA THR A 48 -39.41 -7.80 -10.91
C THR A 48 -38.52 -7.96 -12.14
N GLN A 49 -37.45 -7.19 -12.19
CA GLN A 49 -36.39 -7.33 -13.19
C GLN A 49 -35.07 -7.50 -12.50
N SER A 50 -34.32 -8.50 -12.94
CA SER A 50 -32.99 -8.78 -12.39
C SER A 50 -31.95 -7.79 -12.89
N ILE A 51 -31.18 -7.18 -11.97
CA ILE A 51 -30.03 -6.32 -12.30
C ILE A 51 -28.84 -7.22 -12.61
N LYS A 52 -28.17 -6.92 -13.72
CA LYS A 52 -27.02 -7.67 -14.18
C LYS A 52 -25.87 -7.59 -13.19
N ARG A 53 -25.41 -8.75 -12.70
CA ARG A 53 -24.15 -8.87 -12.02
C ARG A 53 -22.99 -8.82 -13.03
N VAL A 54 -21.93 -8.12 -12.68
CA VAL A 54 -20.74 -7.96 -13.52
C VAL A 54 -19.52 -8.47 -12.79
N GLU A 55 -18.60 -9.07 -13.53
CA GLU A 55 -17.30 -9.51 -13.01
C GLU A 55 -16.50 -8.32 -12.46
N VAL A 56 -15.83 -8.51 -11.33
CA VAL A 56 -15.01 -7.47 -10.68
C VAL A 56 -13.86 -6.96 -11.54
N THR A 57 -13.43 -7.77 -12.52
CA THR A 57 -12.40 -7.40 -13.50
C THR A 57 -12.94 -6.61 -14.69
N LYS A 58 -14.27 -6.50 -14.81
CA LYS A 58 -14.93 -5.82 -15.94
C LYS A 58 -15.20 -4.37 -15.61
N GLY A 59 -14.64 -3.46 -16.40
CA GLY A 59 -14.87 -2.03 -16.26
C GLY A 59 -16.22 -1.62 -16.82
N MET A 60 -17.09 -1.09 -15.97
CA MET A 60 -18.39 -0.50 -16.39
C MET A 60 -18.31 1.01 -16.46
N ARG A 61 -19.01 1.58 -17.44
CA ARG A 61 -18.97 3.03 -17.66
C ARG A 61 -19.67 3.78 -16.52
N THR A 62 -18.87 4.53 -15.75
CA THR A 62 -19.36 5.39 -14.67
C THR A 62 -18.88 6.82 -14.96
N LEU A 63 -19.83 7.74 -15.12
CA LEU A 63 -19.56 9.15 -15.45
C LEU A 63 -18.58 9.34 -16.64
N GLY A 64 -18.62 8.46 -17.64
CA GLY A 64 -17.83 8.56 -18.86
C GLY A 64 -16.49 7.81 -18.85
N VAL A 65 -16.07 7.28 -17.70
CA VAL A 65 -14.87 6.43 -17.53
C VAL A 65 -15.29 4.99 -17.20
N ARG A 66 -14.57 4.00 -17.70
CA ARG A 66 -14.80 2.60 -17.34
C ARG A 66 -13.92 2.21 -16.17
N LEU A 67 -14.56 1.96 -15.03
CA LEU A 67 -13.90 1.61 -13.79
C LEU A 67 -14.22 0.17 -13.41
N ALA A 68 -13.22 -0.61 -13.02
CA ALA A 68 -13.35 -1.95 -12.50
C ALA A 68 -13.03 -1.97 -11.00
N PRO A 69 -13.77 -2.73 -10.14
CA PRO A 69 -13.54 -2.80 -8.69
C PRO A 69 -12.15 -3.29 -8.29
N ASP A 70 -11.52 -4.15 -9.10
CA ASP A 70 -10.16 -4.65 -8.87
C ASP A 70 -9.06 -3.63 -9.22
N GLY A 71 -9.45 -2.43 -9.69
CA GLY A 71 -8.54 -1.34 -10.04
C GLY A 71 -7.79 -1.54 -11.36
N ASN A 72 -8.18 -2.53 -12.19
CA ASN A 72 -7.59 -2.63 -13.52
C ASN A 72 -8.20 -1.62 -14.49
N ASP A 73 -7.38 -1.10 -15.40
CA ASP A 73 -7.77 -0.11 -16.40
C ASP A 73 -7.99 -0.72 -17.79
N PHE A 74 -8.15 -2.04 -17.90
CA PHE A 74 -8.14 -2.73 -19.19
C PHE A 74 -9.25 -2.24 -20.14
N ASP A 75 -10.49 -2.20 -19.66
CA ASP A 75 -11.64 -1.80 -20.49
C ASP A 75 -11.57 -0.30 -20.85
N GLU A 76 -11.06 0.55 -19.97
CA GLU A 76 -10.84 1.95 -20.27
C GLU A 76 -9.68 2.13 -21.28
N PHE A 77 -8.60 1.38 -21.12
CA PHE A 77 -7.50 1.37 -22.08
C PHE A 77 -7.96 0.97 -23.48
N GLN A 78 -8.76 -0.09 -23.62
CA GLN A 78 -9.31 -0.51 -24.90
C GLN A 78 -10.19 0.58 -25.53
N HIS A 79 -11.05 1.18 -24.73
CA HIS A 79 -11.89 2.29 -25.19
C HIS A 79 -11.06 3.48 -25.68
N ARG A 80 -9.99 3.88 -24.98
CA ARG A 80 -9.10 4.95 -25.45
C ARG A 80 -8.34 4.57 -26.72
N MET A 81 -8.00 3.31 -26.89
CA MET A 81 -7.42 2.79 -28.13
C MET A 81 -8.38 2.92 -29.32
N GLU A 82 -9.68 2.62 -29.12
CA GLU A 82 -10.73 2.80 -30.12
C GLU A 82 -10.93 4.27 -30.45
N GLU A 83 -11.04 5.14 -29.45
CA GLU A 83 -11.14 6.59 -29.65
C GLU A 83 -9.91 7.16 -30.40
N ALA A 84 -8.71 6.75 -30.04
CA ALA A 84 -7.49 7.16 -30.74
C ALA A 84 -7.48 6.71 -32.21
N THR A 85 -8.05 5.52 -32.49
CA THR A 85 -8.22 5.02 -33.86
C THR A 85 -9.23 5.90 -34.63
N THR A 86 -10.37 6.22 -34.02
CA THR A 86 -11.39 7.10 -34.60
C THR A 86 -10.80 8.51 -34.91
N ILE A 87 -10.03 9.07 -33.98
CA ILE A 87 -9.32 10.35 -34.19
C ILE A 87 -8.38 10.25 -35.40
N ARG A 88 -7.61 9.18 -35.49
CA ARG A 88 -6.73 8.95 -36.65
C ARG A 88 -7.49 8.93 -37.97
N ASP A 89 -8.61 8.22 -38.01
CA ASP A 89 -9.38 8.05 -39.24
C ASP A 89 -10.09 9.35 -39.63
N CYS A 90 -10.63 10.08 -38.66
CA CYS A 90 -11.13 11.43 -38.89
C CYS A 90 -10.05 12.39 -39.44
N LEU A 91 -8.83 12.32 -38.89
CA LEU A 91 -7.72 13.12 -39.36
C LEU A 91 -7.30 12.76 -40.80
N LYS A 92 -7.32 11.47 -41.16
CA LYS A 92 -6.95 11.02 -42.51
C LYS A 92 -7.92 11.54 -43.57
N THR A 93 -9.21 11.43 -43.31
CA THR A 93 -10.29 11.71 -44.26
C THR A 93 -10.70 13.17 -44.31
N SER A 94 -10.41 13.94 -43.23
CA SER A 94 -10.83 15.34 -43.16
C SER A 94 -10.08 16.26 -44.13
N PRO A 95 -10.77 17.21 -44.77
CA PRO A 95 -10.14 18.23 -45.60
C PRO A 95 -9.55 19.39 -44.77
N LEU A 96 -9.43 19.24 -43.45
CA LEU A 96 -8.98 20.27 -42.53
C LEU A 96 -7.55 20.72 -42.83
N ASN A 97 -7.34 22.01 -42.84
CA ASN A 97 -6.02 22.60 -42.89
C ASN A 97 -5.30 22.50 -41.55
N ARG A 98 -4.03 22.88 -41.49
CA ARG A 98 -3.18 22.80 -40.30
C ARG A 98 -3.77 23.51 -39.08
N GLU A 99 -4.34 24.70 -39.27
CA GLU A 99 -4.91 25.49 -38.15
C GLU A 99 -6.16 24.83 -37.61
N HIS A 100 -7.07 24.38 -38.47
CA HIS A 100 -8.27 23.65 -38.04
C HIS A 100 -7.94 22.35 -37.34
N VAL A 101 -6.91 21.62 -37.76
CA VAL A 101 -6.43 20.41 -37.10
C VAL A 101 -5.91 20.73 -35.70
N ALA A 102 -5.14 21.82 -35.55
CA ALA A 102 -4.62 22.24 -34.24
C ALA A 102 -5.74 22.62 -33.27
N ILE A 103 -6.74 23.38 -33.72
CA ILE A 103 -7.90 23.78 -32.93
C ILE A 103 -8.73 22.53 -32.55
N GLY A 104 -9.08 21.70 -33.53
CA GLY A 104 -9.87 20.48 -33.32
C GLY A 104 -9.17 19.50 -32.36
N PHE A 105 -7.86 19.38 -32.47
CA PHE A 105 -7.10 18.54 -31.52
C PHE A 105 -7.20 19.07 -30.11
N ARG A 106 -6.92 20.33 -29.86
CA ARG A 106 -6.94 20.94 -28.53
C ARG A 106 -8.35 20.97 -27.91
N ALA A 107 -9.35 21.39 -28.71
CA ALA A 107 -10.70 21.61 -28.19
C ALA A 107 -11.53 20.32 -28.03
N ILE A 108 -11.29 19.29 -28.83
CA ILE A 108 -12.13 18.10 -28.88
C ILE A 108 -11.34 16.84 -28.53
N TRP A 109 -10.32 16.51 -29.33
CA TRP A 109 -9.68 15.18 -29.23
C TRP A 109 -8.79 15.04 -28.01
N GLN A 110 -8.01 16.08 -27.69
CA GLN A 110 -7.19 16.09 -26.50
C GLN A 110 -8.05 15.98 -25.23
N MET A 111 -9.16 16.72 -25.18
CA MET A 111 -10.08 16.69 -24.04
C MET A 111 -10.70 15.30 -23.84
N LYS A 112 -11.10 14.63 -24.92
CA LYS A 112 -11.57 13.24 -24.85
C LYS A 112 -10.52 12.28 -24.29
N LEU A 113 -9.29 12.37 -24.78
CA LEU A 113 -8.20 11.49 -24.32
C LEU A 113 -7.78 11.78 -22.88
N LYS A 114 -7.83 13.04 -22.45
CA LYS A 114 -7.44 13.46 -21.10
C LYS A 114 -8.49 13.15 -20.03
N TYR A 115 -9.75 13.07 -20.41
CA TYR A 115 -10.87 12.99 -19.47
C TYR A 115 -10.74 11.87 -18.44
N CYS A 116 -10.24 10.71 -18.84
CA CYS A 116 -10.06 9.57 -17.95
C CYS A 116 -8.77 9.60 -17.12
N LEU A 117 -7.78 10.43 -17.51
CA LEU A 117 -6.42 10.33 -16.97
C LEU A 117 -6.35 10.62 -15.46
N GLY A 118 -7.23 11.47 -14.95
CA GLY A 118 -7.32 11.73 -13.52
C GLY A 118 -7.84 10.55 -12.69
N ALA A 119 -8.56 9.60 -13.31
CA ALA A 119 -9.18 8.45 -12.65
C ALA A 119 -8.52 7.11 -12.99
N THR A 120 -7.58 7.07 -13.93
CA THR A 120 -6.91 5.85 -14.39
C THR A 120 -5.43 5.82 -13.99
N CYS A 121 -4.87 4.63 -13.93
CA CYS A 121 -3.45 4.40 -13.64
C CYS A 121 -2.73 3.77 -14.83
N PHE A 122 -2.83 4.38 -16.02
CA PHE A 122 -2.17 3.86 -17.21
C PHE A 122 -0.66 3.80 -17.03
N THR A 123 -0.07 2.69 -17.46
CA THR A 123 1.39 2.59 -17.55
C THR A 123 1.89 3.49 -18.69
N LYS A 124 3.17 3.88 -18.63
CA LYS A 124 3.85 4.51 -19.78
C LYS A 124 3.57 3.76 -21.07
N LYS A 125 3.65 2.42 -21.05
CA LYS A 125 3.40 1.57 -22.21
C LYS A 125 1.96 1.70 -22.74
N HIS A 126 0.97 1.88 -21.86
CA HIS A 126 -0.42 2.13 -22.26
C HIS A 126 -0.55 3.49 -22.92
N CYS A 127 0.00 4.55 -22.33
CA CYS A 127 0.00 5.90 -22.90
C CYS A 127 0.68 5.94 -24.26
N ASP A 128 1.85 5.32 -24.38
CA ASP A 128 2.59 5.25 -25.64
C ASP A 128 1.78 4.52 -26.73
N LYS A 129 1.09 3.43 -26.41
CA LYS A 129 0.24 2.70 -27.36
C LYS A 129 -0.94 3.54 -27.85
N ILE A 130 -1.63 4.26 -26.95
CA ILE A 130 -2.74 5.14 -27.31
C ILE A 130 -2.22 6.24 -28.25
N GLN A 131 -1.12 6.91 -27.88
CA GLN A 131 -0.55 7.98 -28.70
C GLN A 131 -0.07 7.49 -30.07
N ALA A 132 0.54 6.33 -30.15
CA ALA A 132 1.03 5.74 -31.39
C ALA A 132 -0.09 5.52 -32.42
N ARG A 133 -1.36 5.40 -32.00
CA ARG A 133 -2.49 5.22 -32.91
C ARG A 133 -2.79 6.46 -33.78
N PHE A 134 -2.73 7.64 -33.21
CA PHE A 134 -3.14 8.88 -33.92
C PHE A 134 -1.97 9.85 -34.18
N LEU A 135 -0.95 9.86 -33.34
CA LEU A 135 0.11 10.85 -33.35
C LEU A 135 0.84 10.99 -34.71
N PRO A 136 1.21 9.89 -35.41
CA PRO A 136 1.85 10.01 -36.72
C PRO A 136 0.99 10.73 -37.75
N THR A 137 -0.32 10.50 -37.75
CA THR A 137 -1.27 11.15 -38.64
C THR A 137 -1.46 12.63 -38.28
N PHE A 138 -1.58 12.91 -36.98
CA PHE A 138 -1.67 14.28 -36.48
C PHE A 138 -0.44 15.10 -36.81
N LEU A 139 0.78 14.59 -36.58
CA LEU A 139 2.02 15.29 -36.92
C LEU A 139 2.11 15.60 -38.43
N SER A 140 1.74 14.63 -39.26
CA SER A 140 1.74 14.86 -40.73
C SER A 140 0.77 15.97 -41.13
N LYS A 141 -0.44 15.99 -40.59
CA LYS A 141 -1.44 17.05 -40.85
C LYS A 141 -0.99 18.41 -40.32
N MET A 142 -0.20 18.44 -39.24
CA MET A 142 0.41 19.65 -38.71
C MET A 142 1.65 20.11 -39.47
N GLY A 143 2.10 19.35 -40.47
CA GLY A 143 3.35 19.62 -41.19
C GLY A 143 4.61 19.36 -40.36
N ILE A 144 4.49 18.56 -39.32
CA ILE A 144 5.60 18.21 -38.44
C ILE A 144 6.19 16.87 -38.87
N ASN A 145 7.51 16.79 -38.96
CA ASN A 145 8.18 15.56 -39.32
C ASN A 145 7.96 14.51 -38.19
N ARG A 146 7.63 13.28 -38.59
CA ARG A 146 7.39 12.14 -37.63
C ARG A 146 8.64 11.77 -36.83
N THR A 147 9.83 12.05 -37.37
CA THR A 147 11.13 11.79 -36.72
C THR A 147 11.60 12.92 -35.81
N THR A 148 10.80 14.00 -35.67
CA THR A 148 11.12 15.10 -34.75
C THR A 148 11.38 14.52 -33.35
N ALA A 149 12.50 14.94 -32.72
CA ALA A 149 12.91 14.47 -31.40
C ALA A 149 11.78 14.65 -30.37
N THR A 150 11.59 13.65 -29.50
CA THR A 150 10.53 13.64 -28.50
C THR A 150 10.57 14.88 -27.58
N ALA A 151 11.77 15.32 -27.20
CA ALA A 151 11.96 16.52 -26.40
C ALA A 151 11.45 17.80 -27.10
N VAL A 152 11.70 17.94 -28.38
CA VAL A 152 11.21 19.09 -29.19
C VAL A 152 9.69 18.97 -29.35
N ARG A 153 9.20 17.78 -29.66
CA ARG A 153 7.77 17.52 -29.87
C ARG A 153 6.91 17.89 -28.67
N HIS A 154 7.33 17.44 -27.49
CA HIS A 154 6.59 17.62 -26.25
C HIS A 154 7.08 18.79 -25.39
N GLY A 155 8.19 19.40 -25.75
CA GLY A 155 8.79 20.52 -25.03
C GLY A 155 7.92 21.78 -25.04
N PRO A 156 8.12 22.68 -24.06
CA PRO A 156 7.40 23.94 -23.95
C PRO A 156 7.83 24.91 -25.08
N ALA A 157 6.89 25.75 -25.57
CA ALA A 157 7.15 26.71 -26.60
C ALA A 157 8.23 27.73 -26.21
N SER A 158 8.33 28.08 -24.93
CA SER A 158 9.38 28.96 -24.38
C SER A 158 10.81 28.44 -24.60
N LEU A 159 10.96 27.14 -24.84
CA LEU A 159 12.25 26.49 -25.16
C LEU A 159 12.30 25.99 -26.61
N GLY A 160 11.45 26.51 -27.51
CA GLY A 160 11.39 26.09 -28.90
C GLY A 160 10.66 24.77 -29.13
N GLY A 161 9.97 24.24 -28.14
CA GLY A 161 9.17 23.03 -28.26
C GLY A 161 7.81 23.23 -28.92
N MET A 162 7.21 22.14 -29.37
CA MET A 162 5.94 22.16 -30.13
C MET A 162 4.71 21.96 -29.24
N GLN A 163 4.88 21.75 -27.96
CA GLN A 163 3.80 21.54 -26.95
C GLN A 163 2.79 20.46 -27.33
N VAL A 164 3.19 19.44 -28.09
CA VAL A 164 2.31 18.30 -28.33
C VAL A 164 2.13 17.54 -27.01
N PRO A 165 0.90 17.34 -26.53
CA PRO A 165 0.67 16.65 -25.25
C PRO A 165 1.27 15.25 -25.20
N ASN A 166 1.84 14.90 -24.07
CA ASN A 166 2.26 13.53 -23.75
C ASN A 166 1.28 12.97 -22.71
N LEU A 167 0.60 11.87 -23.02
CA LEU A 167 -0.45 11.32 -22.14
C LEU A 167 0.09 10.86 -20.79
N GLU A 168 1.32 10.32 -20.71
CA GLU A 168 1.94 9.95 -19.43
C GLU A 168 2.13 11.20 -18.55
N THR A 169 2.65 12.28 -19.15
CA THR A 169 2.85 13.54 -18.43
C THR A 169 1.53 14.18 -18.02
N GLU A 170 0.53 14.18 -18.92
CA GLU A 170 -0.79 14.71 -18.62
C GLU A 170 -1.46 13.95 -17.47
N GLN A 171 -1.41 12.61 -17.48
CA GLN A 171 -1.92 11.79 -16.38
C GLN A 171 -1.26 12.16 -15.07
N ALA A 172 0.05 12.26 -15.06
CA ALA A 172 0.79 12.56 -13.86
C ALA A 172 0.50 13.96 -13.30
N VAL A 173 0.33 14.94 -14.19
CA VAL A 173 -0.10 16.29 -13.80
C VAL A 173 -1.50 16.27 -13.18
N GLU A 174 -2.45 15.55 -13.78
CA GLU A 174 -3.80 15.43 -13.20
C GLU A 174 -3.78 14.71 -11.86
N HIS A 175 -3.00 13.63 -11.71
CA HIS A 175 -2.81 12.95 -10.41
C HIS A 175 -2.20 13.88 -9.36
N ALA A 176 -1.13 14.60 -9.69
CA ALA A 176 -0.49 15.51 -8.76
C ALA A 176 -1.42 16.66 -8.35
N LYS A 177 -2.18 17.24 -9.28
CA LYS A 177 -3.18 18.27 -8.99
C LYS A 177 -4.26 17.75 -8.06
N LEU A 178 -4.80 16.57 -8.31
CA LEU A 178 -5.84 15.96 -7.51
C LEU A 178 -5.33 15.68 -6.09
N MET A 179 -4.15 15.07 -5.96
CA MET A 179 -3.53 14.85 -4.66
C MET A 179 -3.33 16.14 -3.88
N VAL A 180 -2.62 17.11 -4.45
CA VAL A 180 -2.28 18.35 -3.74
C VAL A 180 -3.52 19.14 -3.39
N SER A 181 -4.53 19.21 -4.29
CA SER A 181 -5.72 20.00 -4.03
C SER A 181 -6.63 19.39 -2.94
N HIS A 182 -6.86 18.07 -2.98
CA HIS A 182 -7.74 17.40 -2.03
C HIS A 182 -7.10 17.15 -0.66
N LEU A 183 -5.81 16.81 -0.62
CA LEU A 183 -5.09 16.68 0.65
C LEU A 183 -5.05 18.00 1.45
N ARG A 184 -5.06 19.16 0.75
CA ARG A 184 -5.12 20.48 1.40
C ARG A 184 -6.52 20.85 1.89
N LYS A 185 -7.57 20.35 1.27
CA LYS A 185 -8.95 20.69 1.59
C LYS A 185 -9.54 19.84 2.71
N ASP A 186 -8.93 18.73 3.04
CA ASP A 186 -9.44 17.73 4.00
C ASP A 186 -10.89 17.31 3.69
N ASP A 187 -11.22 17.24 2.41
CA ASP A 187 -12.51 16.74 1.94
C ASP A 187 -12.53 15.19 1.91
N GLU A 188 -13.66 14.60 1.53
CA GLU A 188 -13.81 13.14 1.48
C GLU A 188 -12.79 12.48 0.54
N ILE A 189 -12.52 13.10 -0.62
CA ILE A 189 -11.50 12.62 -1.56
C ILE A 189 -10.10 12.73 -0.93
N GLY A 190 -9.83 13.83 -0.21
CA GLY A 190 -8.58 14.01 0.53
C GLY A 190 -8.35 12.92 1.56
N ARG A 191 -9.39 12.55 2.34
CA ARG A 191 -9.33 11.44 3.31
C ARG A 191 -9.10 10.07 2.63
N MET A 192 -9.74 9.81 1.48
CA MET A 192 -9.48 8.60 0.69
C MET A 192 -8.05 8.54 0.17
N LEU A 193 -7.52 9.65 -0.33
CA LEU A 193 -6.13 9.76 -0.77
C LEU A 193 -5.15 9.58 0.39
N GLN A 194 -5.42 10.20 1.54
CA GLN A 194 -4.64 10.02 2.75
C GLN A 194 -4.58 8.54 3.15
N THR A 195 -5.72 7.85 3.19
CA THR A 195 -5.80 6.42 3.48
C THR A 195 -5.00 5.59 2.47
N SER A 196 -5.05 5.94 1.18
CA SER A 196 -4.26 5.27 0.14
C SER A 196 -2.75 5.48 0.33
N ILE A 197 -2.33 6.67 0.74
CA ILE A 197 -0.93 6.98 1.02
C ILE A 197 -0.47 6.26 2.29
N GLU A 198 -1.28 6.22 3.34
CA GLU A 198 -0.98 5.49 4.57
C GLU A 198 -0.88 3.99 4.32
N HIS A 199 -1.78 3.44 3.49
CA HIS A 199 -1.68 2.04 3.05
C HIS A 199 -0.38 1.78 2.26
N LEU A 200 -0.03 2.66 1.34
CA LEU A 200 1.23 2.58 0.59
C LEU A 200 2.44 2.67 1.52
N GLN A 201 2.41 3.56 2.51
CA GLN A 201 3.45 3.70 3.54
C GLN A 201 3.58 2.41 4.36
N LEU A 202 2.45 1.82 4.76
CA LEU A 202 2.42 0.55 5.48
C LEU A 202 3.01 -0.59 4.66
N GLN A 203 2.70 -0.63 3.36
CA GLN A 203 3.30 -1.58 2.43
C GLN A 203 4.80 -1.33 2.24
N ALA A 204 5.22 -0.08 2.09
CA ALA A 204 6.63 0.26 1.95
C ALA A 204 7.44 -0.12 3.20
N GLY A 205 6.88 0.11 4.39
CA GLY A 205 7.49 -0.24 5.67
C GLY A 205 8.84 0.43 5.93
N THR A 206 9.03 1.62 5.37
CA THR A 206 10.28 2.41 5.43
C THR A 206 10.21 3.49 6.50
N SER A 207 11.34 3.96 7.00
CA SER A 207 11.43 5.03 8.00
C SER A 207 11.06 6.41 7.44
N TRP A 208 11.14 6.59 6.14
CA TRP A 208 10.86 7.84 5.45
C TRP A 208 9.46 7.82 4.82
N ALA A 209 8.84 8.98 4.75
CA ALA A 209 7.52 9.14 4.17
C ALA A 209 7.55 8.89 2.66
N VAL A 210 6.66 8.01 2.16
CA VAL A 210 6.45 7.82 0.72
C VAL A 210 6.09 9.16 0.07
N LEU A 211 6.33 9.31 -1.22
CA LEU A 211 6.22 10.56 -1.99
C LEU A 211 7.28 11.62 -1.65
N SER A 212 7.92 11.61 -0.48
CA SER A 212 8.93 12.60 -0.09
C SER A 212 10.35 12.24 -0.52
N GLN A 213 10.58 11.01 -0.93
CA GLN A 213 11.88 10.49 -1.36
C GLN A 213 11.75 9.53 -2.55
N PRO A 214 12.87 9.29 -3.29
CA PRO A 214 12.90 8.31 -4.36
C PRO A 214 12.50 6.91 -3.90
N GLY A 215 11.55 6.32 -4.61
CA GLY A 215 10.99 5.01 -4.28
C GLY A 215 11.63 3.81 -4.97
N THR A 216 12.85 3.93 -5.48
CA THR A 216 13.45 2.99 -6.44
C THR A 216 13.42 1.52 -6.05
N LYS A 217 13.67 1.18 -4.78
CA LYS A 217 13.58 -0.20 -4.29
C LYS A 217 12.19 -0.53 -3.77
N ALA A 218 11.54 0.38 -3.03
CA ALA A 218 10.23 0.16 -2.43
C ALA A 218 9.15 -0.10 -3.50
N ARG A 219 9.19 0.59 -4.63
CA ARG A 219 8.24 0.37 -5.75
C ARG A 219 8.22 -1.05 -6.32
N LYS A 220 9.26 -1.84 -6.07
CA LYS A 220 9.34 -3.23 -6.56
C LYS A 220 8.46 -4.21 -5.78
N TYR A 221 8.07 -3.86 -4.56
CA TYR A 221 7.31 -4.73 -3.67
C TYR A 221 6.00 -4.14 -3.13
N VAL A 222 5.73 -2.86 -3.40
CA VAL A 222 4.41 -2.29 -3.11
C VAL A 222 3.42 -2.58 -4.24
N ASP A 223 2.16 -2.67 -3.90
CA ASP A 223 1.10 -2.89 -4.88
C ASP A 223 0.90 -1.65 -5.74
N ARG A 224 0.51 -1.88 -6.99
CA ARG A 224 0.20 -0.80 -7.90
C ARG A 224 -1.15 -0.18 -7.53
N CYS A 225 -1.14 1.10 -7.22
CA CYS A 225 -2.32 1.89 -6.91
C CYS A 225 -2.14 3.32 -7.44
N TYR A 226 -3.14 4.16 -7.24
CA TYR A 226 -3.09 5.56 -7.63
C TYR A 226 -1.87 6.29 -7.05
N ALA A 227 -1.64 6.17 -5.74
CA ALA A 227 -0.53 6.81 -5.05
C ALA A 227 0.84 6.30 -5.52
N SER A 228 1.01 4.97 -5.72
CA SER A 228 2.28 4.41 -6.19
C SER A 228 2.58 4.76 -7.66
N THR A 229 1.55 4.88 -8.49
CA THR A 229 1.69 5.33 -9.90
C THR A 229 2.12 6.79 -9.97
N THR A 230 1.52 7.64 -9.14
CA THR A 230 1.93 9.05 -9.02
C THR A 230 3.37 9.16 -8.51
N TRP A 231 3.72 8.41 -7.49
CA TRP A 231 5.09 8.36 -6.95
C TRP A 231 6.11 7.94 -8.00
N GLU A 232 5.79 6.91 -8.80
CA GLU A 232 6.68 6.46 -9.88
C GLU A 232 6.98 7.57 -10.89
N PHE A 233 5.97 8.36 -11.26
CA PHE A 233 6.15 9.46 -12.19
C PHE A 233 6.94 10.61 -11.58
N LEU A 234 6.58 11.03 -10.37
CA LEU A 234 7.26 12.12 -9.66
C LEU A 234 8.74 11.82 -9.49
N ASP A 235 9.07 10.58 -9.15
CA ASP A 235 10.45 10.10 -9.00
C ASP A 235 11.25 10.18 -10.31
N LYS A 236 10.63 9.85 -11.46
CA LYS A 236 11.26 9.98 -12.79
C LYS A 236 11.69 11.42 -13.12
N ILE A 237 10.96 12.41 -12.64
CA ILE A 237 11.22 13.83 -12.92
C ILE A 237 11.90 14.55 -11.75
N GLY A 238 12.27 13.82 -10.69
CA GLY A 238 12.97 14.37 -9.53
C GLY A 238 12.11 15.31 -8.66
N ILE A 239 10.78 15.19 -8.73
CA ILE A 239 9.85 15.95 -7.90
C ILE A 239 9.38 15.09 -6.72
N HIS A 240 9.29 15.71 -5.55
CA HIS A 240 8.84 15.07 -4.33
C HIS A 240 7.72 15.88 -3.69
N ILE A 241 6.70 15.20 -3.15
CA ILE A 241 5.64 15.83 -2.38
C ILE A 241 6.02 15.71 -0.91
N ARG A 242 6.33 16.84 -0.27
CA ARG A 242 6.49 16.88 1.18
C ARG A 242 5.12 16.84 1.81
N MET A 243 4.90 15.81 2.58
CA MET A 243 3.78 15.73 3.51
C MET A 243 4.32 16.07 4.90
N GLU A 244 3.58 16.85 5.68
CA GLU A 244 3.91 17.00 7.09
C GLU A 244 3.93 15.60 7.73
N PRO A 245 4.83 15.38 8.72
CA PRO A 245 4.90 14.09 9.35
C PRO A 245 3.56 13.81 10.03
N THR A 246 2.71 13.14 9.28
CA THR A 246 1.61 12.40 9.88
C THR A 246 2.22 11.42 10.86
N THR A 247 1.44 10.92 11.77
CA THR A 247 1.78 9.96 12.84
C THR A 247 2.40 8.66 12.33
N TRP A 248 3.32 8.77 11.36
CA TRP A 248 4.04 7.60 10.88
C TRP A 248 4.92 7.03 11.99
N MET A 249 4.99 5.73 12.02
CA MET A 249 5.70 4.97 13.03
C MET A 249 7.11 5.48 13.26
N GLN A 250 7.45 5.71 14.52
CA GLN A 250 8.79 6.02 14.95
C GLN A 250 9.48 4.75 15.48
N PRO A 251 10.82 4.68 15.48
CA PRO A 251 11.53 3.64 16.20
C PRO A 251 11.01 3.52 17.63
N GLN A 252 10.79 2.30 18.11
CA GLN A 252 10.14 2.06 19.39
C GLN A 252 11.12 2.07 20.57
N ARG A 253 12.39 1.83 20.31
CA ARG A 253 13.44 1.76 21.33
C ARG A 253 14.81 2.15 20.78
N VAL A 254 15.78 2.34 21.66
CA VAL A 254 17.16 2.65 21.27
C VAL A 254 17.73 1.52 20.44
N GLY A 255 18.25 1.85 19.26
CA GLY A 255 18.80 0.87 18.31
C GLY A 255 17.76 0.16 17.46
N ASP A 256 16.47 0.52 17.57
CA ASP A 256 15.43 0.02 16.69
C ASP A 256 15.59 0.54 15.27
N ARG A 257 15.26 -0.30 14.28
CA ARG A 257 15.41 -0.01 12.86
C ARG A 257 14.26 -0.57 12.06
N PHE A 258 13.96 0.05 10.93
CA PHE A 258 12.94 -0.43 10.02
C PHE A 258 13.44 -1.62 9.21
N ILE A 259 12.67 -2.70 9.23
CA ILE A 259 13.04 -3.97 8.58
C ILE A 259 13.31 -3.76 7.09
N MET A 260 12.41 -3.06 6.38
CA MET A 260 12.56 -2.88 4.94
C MET A 260 13.71 -1.97 4.55
N ASP A 261 14.08 -1.00 5.39
CA ASP A 261 15.27 -0.16 5.16
C ASP A 261 16.56 -0.98 5.25
N ASP A 262 16.65 -1.88 6.22
CA ASP A 262 17.84 -2.73 6.40
C ASP A 262 17.93 -3.80 5.31
N VAL A 263 16.81 -4.45 4.98
CA VAL A 263 16.74 -5.43 3.89
C VAL A 263 17.12 -4.78 2.55
N ALA A 264 16.69 -3.55 2.30
CA ALA A 264 17.02 -2.83 1.08
C ALA A 264 18.51 -2.47 0.95
N LYS A 265 19.27 -2.43 2.05
CA LYS A 265 20.73 -2.17 2.05
C LYS A 265 21.55 -3.41 1.73
N LEU A 266 21.00 -4.60 1.90
CA LEU A 266 21.73 -5.84 1.65
C LEU A 266 22.13 -5.94 0.17
N SER A 267 23.38 -6.37 -0.06
CA SER A 267 23.86 -6.72 -1.39
C SER A 267 23.30 -8.08 -1.84
N GLY A 268 23.08 -8.23 -3.14
CA GLY A 268 22.66 -9.52 -3.72
C GLY A 268 21.19 -9.90 -3.50
N ILE A 269 20.35 -9.03 -2.90
CA ILE A 269 18.92 -9.25 -2.76
C ILE A 269 18.20 -9.06 -4.10
N LYS A 270 17.47 -10.08 -4.51
CA LYS A 270 16.65 -10.03 -5.73
C LYS A 270 15.36 -9.24 -5.49
N PRO A 271 14.79 -8.59 -6.52
CA PRO A 271 13.49 -7.91 -6.39
C PRO A 271 12.37 -8.79 -5.83
N ILE A 272 12.36 -10.08 -6.19
CA ILE A 272 11.37 -11.04 -5.71
C ILE A 272 11.52 -11.34 -4.22
N ASP A 273 12.75 -11.35 -3.70
CA ASP A 273 13.01 -11.54 -2.28
C ASP A 273 12.38 -10.40 -1.45
N LEU A 274 12.45 -9.16 -1.95
CA LEU A 274 11.79 -8.01 -1.31
C LEU A 274 10.27 -8.20 -1.24
N VAL A 275 9.67 -8.74 -2.31
CA VAL A 275 8.24 -9.05 -2.33
C VAL A 275 7.88 -10.09 -1.27
N TYR A 276 8.67 -11.15 -1.13
CA TYR A 276 8.43 -12.19 -0.14
C TYR A 276 8.59 -11.68 1.29
N VAL A 277 9.66 -10.93 1.55
CA VAL A 277 9.87 -10.29 2.87
C VAL A 277 8.70 -9.37 3.22
N GLN A 278 8.28 -8.53 2.29
CA GLN A 278 7.16 -7.61 2.48
C GLN A 278 5.85 -8.36 2.78
N ARG A 279 5.56 -9.47 2.08
CA ARG A 279 4.33 -10.26 2.34
C ARG A 279 4.34 -10.90 3.72
N VAL A 280 5.46 -11.49 4.13
CA VAL A 280 5.59 -12.05 5.48
C VAL A 280 5.47 -10.95 6.54
N ARG A 281 6.12 -9.81 6.34
CA ARG A 281 6.03 -8.66 7.23
C ARG A 281 4.60 -8.18 7.41
N LEU A 282 3.82 -8.07 6.32
CA LEU A 282 2.41 -7.67 6.37
C LEU A 282 1.54 -8.70 7.11
N PHE A 283 1.77 -10.01 6.89
CA PHE A 283 1.07 -11.06 7.63
C PHE A 283 1.35 -10.98 9.13
N LEU A 284 2.62 -10.82 9.50
CA LEU A 284 3.02 -10.70 10.91
C LEU A 284 2.60 -9.37 11.55
N GLY A 285 2.22 -8.37 10.75
CA GLY A 285 1.89 -7.04 11.24
C GLY A 285 3.07 -6.33 11.90
N VAL A 286 4.28 -6.47 11.32
CA VAL A 286 5.51 -5.93 11.89
C VAL A 286 6.15 -4.91 10.95
N THR A 287 6.85 -3.93 11.51
CA THR A 287 7.52 -2.87 10.73
C THR A 287 8.98 -2.69 11.14
N THR A 288 9.27 -2.76 12.43
CA THR A 288 10.61 -2.51 12.96
C THR A 288 11.22 -3.78 13.58
N LEU A 289 12.52 -3.73 13.84
CA LEU A 289 13.24 -4.80 14.52
C LEU A 289 12.67 -5.07 15.93
N ALA A 290 12.19 -4.01 16.61
CA ALA A 290 11.57 -4.15 17.92
C ALA A 290 10.32 -5.03 17.89
N ASP A 291 9.57 -5.03 16.79
CA ASP A 291 8.37 -5.85 16.64
C ASP A 291 8.68 -7.35 16.62
N ILE A 292 9.84 -7.75 16.11
CA ILE A 292 10.23 -9.16 15.92
C ILE A 292 11.28 -9.64 16.92
N SER A 293 11.67 -8.81 17.87
CA SER A 293 12.68 -9.13 18.88
C SER A 293 12.07 -9.39 20.25
N SER A 294 12.84 -10.03 21.10
CA SER A 294 12.51 -10.23 22.51
C SER A 294 12.39 -8.90 23.25
N SER A 295 11.66 -8.91 24.36
CA SER A 295 11.44 -7.68 25.15
C SER A 295 12.74 -7.08 25.69
N ASP A 296 13.75 -7.91 25.99
CA ASP A 296 15.07 -7.46 26.41
C ASP A 296 15.94 -6.94 25.25
N GLY A 297 15.47 -7.14 24.00
CA GLY A 297 16.16 -6.66 22.79
C GLY A 297 17.41 -7.42 22.43
N LYS A 298 17.59 -8.65 22.92
CA LYS A 298 18.80 -9.44 22.67
C LYS A 298 18.63 -10.52 21.62
N THR A 299 17.39 -11.01 21.42
CA THR A 299 17.13 -12.14 20.52
C THR A 299 15.96 -11.86 19.59
N LEU A 300 15.92 -12.56 18.45
CA LEU A 300 14.76 -12.64 17.58
C LEU A 300 13.71 -13.57 18.18
N CYS A 301 12.45 -13.22 18.07
CA CYS A 301 11.35 -14.06 18.52
C CYS A 301 11.15 -15.25 17.58
N ASP A 302 10.95 -16.43 18.14
CA ASP A 302 10.74 -17.66 17.37
C ASP A 302 9.49 -17.60 16.48
N TRP A 303 8.37 -17.06 16.99
CA TRP A 303 7.15 -16.89 16.20
C TRP A 303 7.37 -16.03 14.93
N ALA A 304 8.26 -15.04 15.00
CA ALA A 304 8.58 -14.18 13.86
C ALA A 304 9.42 -14.93 12.82
N LEU A 305 10.36 -15.77 13.26
CA LEU A 305 11.16 -16.58 12.35
C LEU A 305 10.36 -17.74 11.73
N THR A 306 9.52 -18.40 12.50
CA THR A 306 8.67 -19.51 12.01
C THR A 306 7.43 -19.05 11.27
N VAL A 307 7.23 -17.72 11.18
CA VAL A 307 6.07 -17.10 10.51
C VAL A 307 4.75 -17.61 11.11
N ASN A 308 4.69 -17.68 12.43
CA ASN A 308 3.47 -17.95 13.16
C ASN A 308 2.71 -16.66 13.46
N GLU A 309 1.46 -16.79 13.90
CA GLU A 309 0.65 -15.63 14.29
C GLU A 309 1.41 -14.74 15.28
N ASN A 310 1.38 -13.44 15.03
CA ASN A 310 1.99 -12.47 15.92
C ASN A 310 1.21 -12.45 17.26
N PRO A 311 1.81 -12.81 18.38
CA PRO A 311 1.14 -12.77 19.67
C PRO A 311 0.95 -11.36 20.20
N ARG A 312 1.60 -10.36 19.59
CA ARG A 312 1.52 -8.95 19.96
C ARG A 312 0.48 -8.26 19.12
N LYS A 313 -0.21 -7.29 19.72
CA LYS A 313 -1.11 -6.43 18.99
C LYS A 313 -0.27 -5.39 18.23
N PRO A 314 -0.34 -5.32 16.90
CA PRO A 314 0.42 -4.33 16.15
C PRO A 314 -0.03 -2.91 16.51
N VAL A 315 0.90 -1.96 16.46
CA VAL A 315 0.62 -0.53 16.72
C VAL A 315 -0.35 0.03 15.69
N PHE A 316 -0.21 -0.38 14.44
CA PHE A 316 -1.12 -0.02 13.36
C PHE A 316 -2.04 -1.17 12.99
N GLN A 317 -3.22 -0.84 12.50
CA GLN A 317 -4.12 -1.82 11.93
C GLN A 317 -3.62 -2.22 10.54
N PHE A 318 -2.98 -3.38 10.47
CA PHE A 318 -2.58 -3.96 9.19
C PHE A 318 -3.80 -4.51 8.44
N PRO A 319 -3.81 -4.42 7.10
CA PRO A 319 -4.79 -5.13 6.29
C PRO A 319 -4.73 -6.62 6.59
N ARG A 320 -5.88 -7.29 6.62
CA ARG A 320 -5.92 -8.73 6.80
C ARG A 320 -5.10 -9.42 5.71
N GLN A 321 -4.18 -10.27 6.13
CA GLN A 321 -3.35 -11.09 5.27
C GLN A 321 -3.44 -12.54 5.71
N GLU A 322 -3.39 -13.47 4.77
CA GLU A 322 -3.25 -14.88 5.10
C GLU A 322 -1.78 -15.25 5.22
N ARG A 323 -1.51 -16.27 6.05
CA ARG A 323 -0.17 -16.81 6.20
C ARG A 323 0.34 -17.35 4.88
N PRO A 324 1.51 -16.92 4.38
CA PRO A 324 2.12 -17.55 3.23
C PRO A 324 2.37 -19.04 3.49
N THR A 325 1.80 -19.91 2.66
CA THR A 325 1.94 -21.37 2.78
C THR A 325 3.10 -21.93 1.97
N ALA A 326 3.62 -21.15 1.02
CA ALA A 326 4.73 -21.56 0.17
C ALA A 326 6.04 -21.60 0.96
N PRO A 327 6.71 -22.78 1.08
CA PRO A 327 7.90 -22.93 1.93
C PRO A 327 9.05 -22.00 1.56
N TYR A 328 9.22 -21.71 0.27
CA TYR A 328 10.29 -20.83 -0.21
C TYR A 328 10.11 -19.35 0.24
N VAL A 329 8.87 -18.90 0.47
CA VAL A 329 8.59 -17.57 0.99
C VAL A 329 9.06 -17.46 2.44
N ILE A 330 8.72 -18.48 3.25
CA ILE A 330 9.12 -18.55 4.66
C ILE A 330 10.64 -18.69 4.78
N ALA A 331 11.25 -19.56 3.98
CA ALA A 331 12.70 -19.74 3.96
C ALA A 331 13.44 -18.46 3.53
N THR A 332 12.90 -17.72 2.56
CA THR A 332 13.47 -16.43 2.14
C THR A 332 13.42 -15.41 3.28
N TRP A 333 12.29 -15.30 3.98
CA TRP A 333 12.16 -14.44 5.15
C TRP A 333 13.17 -14.80 6.22
N GLN A 334 13.24 -16.06 6.64
CA GLN A 334 14.17 -16.54 7.66
C GLN A 334 15.62 -16.21 7.31
N ARG A 335 16.02 -16.54 6.08
CA ARG A 335 17.37 -16.26 5.57
C ARG A 335 17.71 -14.78 5.63
N ILE A 336 16.81 -13.90 5.15
CA ILE A 336 17.07 -12.47 5.06
C ILE A 336 17.07 -11.82 6.44
N ILE A 337 16.12 -12.16 7.31
CA ILE A 337 16.08 -11.61 8.67
C ILE A 337 17.31 -12.01 9.48
N ARG A 338 17.76 -13.28 9.37
CA ARG A 338 19.01 -13.70 10.00
C ARG A 338 20.20 -12.96 9.44
N LEU A 339 20.29 -12.82 8.14
CA LEU A 339 21.38 -12.08 7.49
C LEU A 339 21.44 -10.61 7.93
N CYS A 340 20.28 -9.98 8.19
CA CYS A 340 20.23 -8.59 8.67
C CYS A 340 20.62 -8.44 10.14
N TYR A 341 20.25 -9.42 10.99
CA TYR A 341 20.21 -9.17 12.43
C TYR A 341 20.89 -10.22 13.29
N ALA A 342 21.02 -11.46 12.81
CA ALA A 342 21.59 -12.59 13.53
C ALA A 342 22.39 -13.51 12.58
N PRO A 343 23.52 -13.03 12.01
CA PRO A 343 24.22 -13.69 10.90
C PRO A 343 24.85 -15.03 11.26
N VAL A 344 25.07 -15.32 12.54
CA VAL A 344 25.68 -16.56 13.02
C VAL A 344 24.57 -17.51 13.47
N GLU A 345 23.88 -18.19 12.59
CA GLU A 345 22.87 -19.27 12.80
C GLU A 345 22.13 -19.32 14.15
N THR A 346 22.18 -18.23 14.91
CA THR A 346 21.55 -18.07 16.22
C THR A 346 20.34 -17.13 16.09
N THR A 347 19.56 -17.05 17.13
CA THR A 347 18.51 -16.03 17.27
C THR A 347 19.05 -14.76 17.96
N VAL A 348 20.29 -14.78 18.41
CA VAL A 348 20.93 -13.67 19.15
C VAL A 348 21.24 -12.53 18.20
N LEU A 349 20.78 -11.32 18.54
CA LEU A 349 21.04 -10.12 17.75
C LEU A 349 22.51 -9.75 17.82
N GLU A 350 23.13 -9.50 16.66
CA GLU A 350 24.50 -8.95 16.56
C GLU A 350 24.63 -7.63 17.34
N ARG A 351 23.58 -6.81 17.29
CA ARG A 351 23.52 -5.53 17.99
C ARG A 351 22.26 -5.51 18.87
N PRO A 352 22.38 -5.80 20.17
CA PRO A 352 21.26 -5.71 21.09
C PRO A 352 20.66 -4.32 21.13
N MET A 353 19.36 -4.25 21.28
CA MET A 353 18.65 -2.97 21.39
C MET A 353 18.59 -2.50 22.84
N GLY A 354 18.54 -1.17 23.01
CA GLY A 354 18.45 -0.53 24.33
C GLY A 354 17.03 -0.34 24.83
N LYS A 355 16.86 0.64 25.72
CA LYS A 355 15.59 0.96 26.39
C LYS A 355 14.53 1.44 25.39
N TRP A 356 13.27 1.25 25.80
CA TRP A 356 12.10 1.74 25.06
C TRP A 356 11.93 3.24 25.17
N TYR A 357 11.39 3.86 24.13
CA TYR A 357 11.06 5.27 24.15
C TYR A 357 9.73 5.52 24.84
N LYS A 358 9.59 6.67 25.49
CA LYS A 358 8.35 7.11 26.12
C LYS A 358 7.24 7.23 25.08
N GLY A 359 6.05 6.74 25.40
CA GLY A 359 4.88 6.82 24.51
C GLY A 359 4.80 5.81 23.37
N CYS A 360 5.90 5.10 23.07
CA CYS A 360 5.87 4.09 22.00
C CYS A 360 5.08 2.82 22.33
N ILE A 361 4.58 2.73 23.53
CA ILE A 361 4.23 1.45 24.13
C ILE A 361 2.80 1.36 24.66
N ASN A 362 1.90 2.16 24.20
CA ASN A 362 0.54 2.20 24.75
C ASN A 362 -0.31 0.97 24.47
N GLN A 363 0.19 -0.07 23.81
CA GLN A 363 -0.71 -1.11 23.32
C GLN A 363 -0.23 -2.55 23.44
N VAL A 364 0.96 -2.81 23.94
CA VAL A 364 1.47 -4.17 24.07
C VAL A 364 1.53 -4.57 25.54
N TRP A 365 0.92 -5.68 25.84
CA TRP A 365 0.76 -6.18 27.19
C TRP A 365 1.67 -7.34 27.42
N ASP A 366 2.52 -7.20 28.38
CA ASP A 366 3.44 -8.23 28.67
C ASP A 366 3.19 -8.80 30.04
N THR A 367 3.18 -10.11 30.06
CA THR A 367 3.06 -10.87 31.27
C THR A 367 4.42 -11.47 31.56
N VAL A 368 4.98 -11.15 32.69
CA VAL A 368 6.22 -11.75 33.16
C VAL A 368 5.94 -12.73 34.26
N VAL A 369 6.52 -13.92 34.15
CA VAL A 369 6.45 -14.93 35.16
C VAL A 369 7.75 -14.91 35.96
N ASP A 370 7.66 -14.65 37.24
CA ASP A 370 8.71 -14.93 38.20
C ASP A 370 8.61 -16.41 38.62
N PRO A 371 9.49 -17.29 38.13
CA PRO A 371 9.42 -18.69 38.44
C PRO A 371 9.82 -18.98 39.87
N THR A 372 10.60 -18.11 40.48
CA THR A 372 11.09 -18.28 41.86
C THR A 372 9.97 -18.07 42.87
N ASN A 373 9.23 -17.00 42.71
CA ASN A 373 8.11 -16.63 43.60
C ASN A 373 6.77 -17.13 43.09
N ASN A 374 6.76 -17.75 41.90
CA ASN A 374 5.54 -18.26 41.26
C ASN A 374 4.47 -17.19 41.01
N ILE A 375 4.92 -15.97 40.72
CA ILE A 375 4.11 -14.78 40.47
C ILE A 375 4.11 -14.44 38.98
N VAL A 376 2.95 -14.05 38.49
CA VAL A 376 2.78 -13.51 37.17
C VAL A 376 2.48 -12.01 37.30
N TYR A 377 3.32 -11.17 36.74
CA TYR A 377 3.10 -9.75 36.65
C TYR A 377 2.44 -9.42 35.29
N MET A 378 1.36 -8.69 35.33
CA MET A 378 0.62 -8.30 34.17
C MET A 378 0.31 -6.81 34.23
N TRP A 379 0.68 -6.08 33.20
CA TRP A 379 0.35 -4.66 33.09
C TRP A 379 -1.00 -4.49 32.39
N ILE A 380 -1.98 -3.91 33.08
CA ILE A 380 -3.34 -3.68 32.56
C ILE A 380 -3.75 -2.25 32.87
N ASN A 381 -4.08 -1.47 31.83
CA ASN A 381 -4.58 -0.10 31.94
C ASN A 381 -3.74 0.81 32.85
N GLY A 382 -2.44 0.82 32.65
CA GLY A 382 -1.54 1.67 33.43
C GLY A 382 -1.20 1.16 34.84
N GLN A 383 -1.67 -0.04 35.19
CA GLN A 383 -1.41 -0.67 36.49
C GLN A 383 -0.81 -2.06 36.35
N VAL A 384 0.14 -2.40 37.20
CA VAL A 384 0.61 -3.76 37.31
C VAL A 384 -0.32 -4.56 38.19
N ARG A 385 -0.79 -5.67 37.67
CA ARG A 385 -1.53 -6.68 38.43
C ARG A 385 -0.66 -7.91 38.61
N THR A 386 -0.67 -8.47 39.81
CA THR A 386 0.04 -9.68 40.15
C THR A 386 -0.94 -10.85 40.29
N TYR A 387 -0.55 -11.99 39.76
CA TYR A 387 -1.33 -13.22 39.85
C TYR A 387 -0.42 -14.35 40.36
N THR A 388 -0.86 -15.07 41.36
CA THR A 388 -0.15 -16.27 41.81
C THR A 388 -0.43 -17.42 40.85
N ARG A 389 0.60 -18.06 40.39
CA ARG A 389 0.49 -19.22 39.50
C ARG A 389 -0.05 -20.43 40.26
N ARG A 390 -1.27 -20.87 39.91
CA ARG A 390 -1.79 -22.13 40.47
C ARG A 390 -1.15 -23.32 39.77
N ARG A 391 -0.60 -24.28 40.52
CA ARG A 391 0.15 -25.46 40.05
C ARG A 391 -0.59 -26.32 38.99
N ARG A 392 -1.90 -26.21 38.85
CA ARG A 392 -2.73 -27.09 38.00
C ARG A 392 -2.82 -26.71 36.52
N HIS A 393 -2.31 -25.59 36.08
CA HIS A 393 -2.40 -25.18 34.67
C HIS A 393 -1.01 -25.01 34.07
N ARG A 394 -0.55 -26.00 33.31
CA ARG A 394 0.58 -25.88 32.36
C ARG A 394 0.21 -24.95 31.19
N ARG A 395 -0.29 -23.74 31.43
CA ARG A 395 -0.42 -22.77 30.38
C ARG A 395 0.96 -22.14 30.15
N GLN A 396 1.45 -22.21 28.94
CA GLN A 396 2.58 -21.39 28.53
C GLN A 396 2.16 -19.94 28.70
N TYR A 397 2.74 -19.25 29.67
CA TYR A 397 2.56 -17.82 29.82
C TYR A 397 3.33 -17.16 28.71
N ARG A 398 2.64 -16.40 27.88
CA ARG A 398 3.29 -15.58 26.87
C ARG A 398 4.03 -14.47 27.59
N PHE A 399 5.22 -14.23 27.14
CA PHE A 399 6.04 -13.14 27.57
C PHE A 399 5.49 -11.84 27.02
N VAL A 400 5.32 -10.86 27.82
CA VAL A 400 4.78 -9.61 27.43
C VAL A 400 5.73 -8.53 27.87
N GLN A 401 5.78 -7.47 27.20
CA GLN A 401 6.70 -6.40 27.32
C GLN A 401 6.23 -5.39 28.34
N VAL A 402 7.05 -5.09 29.29
CA VAL A 402 6.74 -4.04 30.24
C VAL A 402 7.13 -2.69 29.70
N LEU A 403 6.19 -1.86 29.69
CA LEU A 403 6.25 -0.56 29.15
C LEU A 403 6.52 0.48 30.15
N THR A 404 7.27 1.44 29.74
CA THR A 404 7.62 2.35 30.76
C THR A 404 7.76 3.76 30.26
N GLU A 405 7.09 4.59 30.95
CA GLU A 405 7.31 6.01 30.87
C GLU A 405 8.46 6.46 31.79
N SER A 406 9.16 5.51 32.43
CA SER A 406 10.11 5.87 33.48
C SER A 406 11.51 6.13 32.96
N ALA A 407 12.27 6.90 33.72
CA ALA A 407 13.68 7.18 33.50
C ALA A 407 14.61 6.00 33.85
N PHE A 408 14.09 4.83 34.17
CA PHE A 408 14.91 3.68 34.49
C PHE A 408 15.59 3.10 33.25
N PRO A 409 16.83 2.60 33.39
CA PRO A 409 17.57 2.03 32.26
C PRO A 409 16.86 0.89 31.55
N CYS A 410 16.06 0.11 32.27
CA CYS A 410 15.21 -0.94 31.71
C CYS A 410 13.94 -0.41 31.08
N GLY A 411 13.58 0.83 31.36
CA GLY A 411 12.33 1.43 31.00
C GLY A 411 11.13 1.02 31.87
N CYS A 412 11.27 0.48 33.06
CA CYS A 412 10.15 0.10 33.93
C CYS A 412 9.58 1.24 34.76
N VAL A 413 8.27 1.23 35.01
CA VAL A 413 7.63 2.15 35.96
C VAL A 413 7.80 1.61 37.38
N PRO A 414 8.12 2.45 38.38
CA PRO A 414 8.12 2.02 39.78
C PRO A 414 6.75 1.53 40.17
N ILE A 415 6.68 0.31 40.69
CA ILE A 415 5.47 -0.24 41.26
C ILE A 415 5.56 0.02 42.74
N SER A 416 4.71 0.89 43.26
CA SER A 416 4.54 1.14 44.73
C SER A 416 5.85 1.32 45.52
N GLY A 417 6.82 2.01 44.93
CA GLY A 417 8.01 2.47 45.67
C GLY A 417 9.07 1.41 46.05
N GLN A 418 8.77 0.16 45.93
CA GLN A 418 9.70 -0.91 46.37
C GLN A 418 10.22 -1.81 45.25
N LEU A 419 9.51 -1.98 44.17
CA LEU A 419 9.91 -2.87 43.08
C LEU A 419 10.17 -2.08 41.81
N GLN A 420 11.40 -1.71 41.60
CA GLN A 420 11.74 -0.82 40.51
C GLN A 420 11.77 -1.54 39.16
N CYS A 421 12.05 -2.79 39.10
CA CYS A 421 12.00 -3.61 37.89
C CYS A 421 12.27 -5.07 38.22
N ALA A 422 11.30 -5.75 38.81
CA ALA A 422 11.39 -7.19 39.07
C ALA A 422 11.71 -8.01 37.80
N ILE A 423 11.40 -7.45 36.69
CA ILE A 423 11.49 -8.09 35.38
C ILE A 423 12.87 -7.97 34.76
N PHE A 424 13.44 -6.78 34.82
CA PHE A 424 14.71 -6.48 34.12
C PHE A 424 15.93 -6.54 35.03
N HIS A 425 15.73 -6.52 36.34
CA HIS A 425 16.80 -6.58 37.34
C HIS A 425 16.83 -7.87 38.14
N ALA A 426 15.74 -8.64 38.10
CA ALA A 426 15.78 -9.98 38.69
C ALA A 426 16.50 -10.95 37.75
N ASP A 427 17.40 -11.74 38.26
CA ASP A 427 18.13 -12.80 37.54
C ASP A 427 17.18 -13.77 36.80
N GLY A 428 15.94 -13.85 37.24
CA GLY A 428 14.89 -14.65 36.63
C GLY A 428 14.46 -14.22 35.25
N TYR A 429 14.65 -12.92 34.88
CA TYR A 429 14.23 -12.41 33.57
C TYR A 429 15.07 -12.98 32.43
N SER A 430 16.36 -13.05 32.60
CA SER A 430 17.27 -13.62 31.61
C SER A 430 17.14 -15.13 31.43
N LYS A 431 16.37 -15.78 32.32
CA LYS A 431 16.13 -17.24 32.32
C LYS A 431 14.73 -17.62 31.85
N MET A 432 13.87 -16.61 31.52
CA MET A 432 12.54 -16.83 30.97
C MET A 432 12.53 -16.74 29.46
#